data_b07d8d48ba78ab82e13cf0e98fcc9c79
#
_entry.id   b07d8d48ba78ab82e13cf0e98fcc9c79
#
_cell.length_a   1.000
_cell.length_b   1.000
_cell.length_c   1.000
_cell.angle_alpha   90.00
_cell.angle_beta   90.00
_cell.angle_gamma   90.00
#
_symmetry.space_group_name_H-M   'P 1'
#
loop_
_entity.id
_entity.type
_entity.pdbx_description
1 polymer ?
#
loop_
_entity_poly.entity_id
_entity_poly.type
_entity_poly.pdbx_seq_one_letter_code
_entity_poly.pdbx_strand_id
1 'polypeptide(L)'
;MNKDLQIAKKTVQTQIQALSKLSASFNNSSQFSKAVNVISKIKGKCLVVGVGKSHIVSLKVAATLSSLGTPSVAFSANDLQHGGLGAIQKNQDVLLVFSVSGE
;
A
#
# COMPACT_ATOMS: atom_id res chain seq x y z
N MET A 1 22.02 -7.69 29.61
CA MET A 1 21.12 -6.77 28.88
C MET A 1 19.84 -6.64 29.69
N ASN A 2 19.37 -5.45 29.93
CA ASN A 2 18.14 -5.29 30.69
C ASN A 2 16.92 -5.73 29.87
N LYS A 3 15.79 -5.85 30.55
CA LYS A 3 14.57 -6.38 29.94
C LYS A 3 14.06 -5.50 28.80
N ASP A 4 14.16 -4.18 28.93
CA ASP A 4 13.69 -3.26 27.91
C ASP A 4 14.50 -3.39 26.62
N LEU A 5 15.80 -3.54 26.74
CA LEU A 5 16.69 -3.71 25.58
C LEU A 5 16.45 -5.08 24.92
N GLN A 6 16.14 -6.12 25.71
CA GLN A 6 15.81 -7.43 25.18
C GLN A 6 14.51 -7.37 24.34
N ILE A 7 13.50 -6.68 24.85
CA ILE A 7 12.24 -6.50 24.13
C ILE A 7 12.44 -5.71 22.85
N ALA A 8 13.20 -4.62 22.91
CA ALA A 8 13.50 -3.79 21.73
C ALA A 8 14.22 -4.62 20.67
N LYS A 9 15.23 -5.37 21.05
CA LYS A 9 15.98 -6.23 20.14
C LYS A 9 15.10 -7.28 19.49
N LYS A 10 14.24 -7.95 20.29
CA LYS A 10 13.32 -8.97 19.79
C LYS A 10 12.32 -8.38 18.79
N THR A 11 11.80 -7.18 19.07
CA THR A 11 10.87 -6.51 18.20
C THR A 11 11.50 -6.24 16.82
N VAL A 12 12.72 -5.72 16.81
CA VAL A 12 13.45 -5.46 15.56
C VAL A 12 13.73 -6.78 14.83
N GLN A 13 14.15 -7.82 15.53
CA GLN A 13 14.42 -9.12 14.92
C GLN A 13 13.17 -9.73 14.27
N THR A 14 12.01 -9.58 14.91
CA THR A 14 10.74 -10.02 14.33
C THR A 14 10.45 -9.31 13.01
N GLN A 15 10.72 -8.01 12.95
CA GLN A 15 10.55 -7.23 11.72
C GLN A 15 11.54 -7.64 10.63
N ILE A 16 12.78 -7.93 11.01
CA ILE A 16 13.80 -8.44 10.06
C ILE A 16 13.33 -9.76 9.44
N GLN A 17 12.80 -10.67 10.26
CA GLN A 17 12.29 -11.95 9.76
C GLN A 17 11.12 -11.75 8.79
N ALA A 18 10.20 -10.84 9.11
CA ALA A 18 9.08 -10.54 8.24
C ALA A 18 9.54 -9.98 6.89
N LEU A 19 10.51 -9.07 6.91
CA LEU A 19 11.08 -8.50 5.69
C LEU A 19 11.83 -9.55 4.87
N SER A 20 12.52 -10.49 5.53
CA SER A 20 13.20 -11.59 4.84
C SER A 20 12.22 -12.48 4.09
N LYS A 21 11.07 -12.79 4.70
CA LYS A 21 10.01 -13.56 4.06
C LYS A 21 9.43 -12.81 2.87
N LEU A 22 9.20 -11.52 3.02
CA LEU A 22 8.71 -10.68 1.93
C LEU A 22 9.70 -10.68 0.77
N SER A 23 10.98 -10.49 1.04
CA SER A 23 12.02 -10.51 0.02
C SER A 23 12.03 -11.83 -0.75
N ALA A 24 11.92 -12.95 -0.04
CA ALA A 24 11.89 -14.28 -0.67
C ALA A 24 10.65 -14.47 -1.55
N SER A 25 9.53 -13.84 -1.20
CA SER A 25 8.29 -13.97 -1.96
C SER A 25 8.39 -13.40 -3.38
N PHE A 26 9.33 -12.49 -3.63
CA PHE A 26 9.51 -11.89 -4.95
C PHE A 26 10.24 -12.80 -5.95
N ASN A 27 10.87 -13.88 -5.49
CA ASN A 27 11.67 -14.73 -6.36
C ASN A 27 10.85 -15.37 -7.50
N ASN A 28 9.56 -15.64 -7.25
CA ASN A 28 8.68 -16.29 -8.21
C ASN A 28 7.38 -15.51 -8.46
N SER A 29 7.36 -14.23 -8.15
CA SER A 29 6.14 -13.42 -8.25
C SER A 29 6.07 -12.67 -9.57
N SER A 30 5.14 -13.08 -10.46
CA SER A 30 4.79 -12.30 -11.64
C SER A 30 3.74 -11.23 -11.32
N GLN A 31 3.01 -11.38 -10.20
CA GLN A 31 1.93 -10.46 -9.83
C GLN A 31 2.48 -9.08 -9.47
N PHE A 32 3.61 -9.02 -8.78
CA PHE A 32 4.24 -7.75 -8.43
C PHE A 32 4.61 -6.97 -9.70
N SER A 33 5.23 -7.63 -10.67
CA SER A 33 5.60 -6.98 -11.94
C SER A 33 4.39 -6.51 -12.71
N LYS A 34 3.28 -7.26 -12.68
CA LYS A 34 2.02 -6.83 -13.31
C LYS A 34 1.47 -5.59 -12.63
N ALA A 35 1.49 -5.54 -11.31
CA ALA A 35 1.03 -4.37 -10.57
C ALA A 35 1.87 -3.13 -10.90
N VAL A 36 3.19 -3.26 -10.92
CA VAL A 36 4.10 -2.17 -11.29
C VAL A 36 3.80 -1.69 -12.71
N ASN A 37 3.59 -2.62 -13.65
CA ASN A 37 3.30 -2.26 -15.03
C ASN A 37 2.00 -1.48 -15.15
N VAL A 38 0.95 -1.92 -14.46
CA VAL A 38 -0.34 -1.23 -14.48
C VAL A 38 -0.21 0.19 -13.92
N ILE A 39 0.42 0.33 -12.75
CA ILE A 39 0.56 1.63 -12.10
C ILE A 39 1.45 2.57 -12.92
N SER A 40 2.51 2.06 -13.55
CA SER A 40 3.44 2.88 -14.32
C SER A 40 2.84 3.42 -15.61
N LYS A 41 1.76 2.84 -16.09
CA LYS A 41 1.15 3.19 -17.39
C LYS A 41 -0.19 3.94 -17.26
N ILE A 42 -0.63 4.26 -16.05
CA ILE A 42 -1.89 4.99 -15.87
C ILE A 42 -1.78 6.39 -16.46
N LYS A 43 -2.89 6.86 -17.01
CA LYS A 43 -3.00 8.22 -17.57
C LYS A 43 -3.59 9.19 -16.56
N GLY A 44 -4.30 8.71 -15.58
CA GLY A 44 -4.92 9.49 -14.52
C GLY A 44 -4.14 9.40 -13.22
N LYS A 45 -4.80 8.95 -12.17
CA LYS A 45 -4.22 8.87 -10.84
C LYS A 45 -4.38 7.48 -10.23
N CYS A 46 -3.60 7.23 -9.20
CA CYS A 46 -3.74 6.04 -8.36
C CYS A 46 -4.58 6.41 -7.14
N LEU A 47 -5.71 5.73 -6.95
CA LEU A 47 -6.50 5.88 -5.74
C LEU A 47 -6.09 4.78 -4.76
N VAL A 48 -5.56 5.19 -3.62
CA VAL A 48 -5.04 4.27 -2.61
C VAL A 48 -6.06 4.20 -1.48
N VAL A 49 -6.57 3.00 -1.21
CA VAL A 49 -7.72 2.81 -0.34
C VAL A 49 -7.39 1.84 0.80
N GLY A 50 -7.87 2.16 1.99
CA GLY A 50 -7.78 1.28 3.15
C GLY A 50 -8.76 1.69 4.22
N VAL A 51 -8.93 0.84 5.23
CA VAL A 51 -9.79 1.07 6.39
C VAL A 51 -8.94 1.08 7.64
N GLY A 52 -9.22 1.99 8.57
CA GLY A 52 -8.50 2.06 9.86
C GLY A 52 -7.00 2.27 9.65
N LYS A 53 -6.18 1.39 10.20
CA LYS A 53 -4.72 1.48 10.07
C LYS A 53 -4.27 1.34 8.61
N SER A 54 -4.99 0.57 7.81
CA SER A 54 -4.70 0.46 6.37
C SER A 54 -4.92 1.78 5.64
N HIS A 55 -5.87 2.60 6.12
CA HIS A 55 -6.04 3.94 5.57
C HIS A 55 -4.84 4.84 5.88
N ILE A 56 -4.27 4.72 7.09
CA ILE A 56 -3.04 5.46 7.45
C ILE A 56 -1.89 5.08 6.53
N VAL A 57 -1.73 3.78 6.25
CA VAL A 57 -0.74 3.30 5.29
C VAL A 57 -1.03 3.87 3.90
N SER A 58 -2.30 3.93 3.50
CA SER A 58 -2.71 4.49 2.21
C SER A 58 -2.31 5.95 2.06
N LEU A 59 -2.44 6.74 3.12
CA LEU A 59 -1.99 8.14 3.12
C LEU A 59 -0.49 8.23 2.85
N LYS A 60 0.29 7.40 3.51
CA LYS A 60 1.75 7.36 3.33
C LYS A 60 2.12 6.96 1.91
N VAL A 61 1.49 5.91 1.40
CA VAL A 61 1.77 5.40 0.05
C VAL A 61 1.41 6.44 -1.00
N ALA A 62 0.23 7.06 -0.89
CA ALA A 62 -0.20 8.08 -1.83
C ALA A 62 0.76 9.29 -1.86
N ALA A 63 1.21 9.73 -0.68
CA ALA A 63 2.17 10.83 -0.59
C ALA A 63 3.51 10.46 -1.25
N THR A 64 3.98 9.24 -1.03
CA THR A 64 5.25 8.76 -1.60
C THR A 64 5.14 8.64 -3.13
N LEU A 65 4.06 8.00 -3.63
CA LEU A 65 3.85 7.86 -5.07
C LEU A 65 3.77 9.23 -5.75
N SER A 66 3.03 10.17 -5.17
CA SER A 66 2.92 11.53 -5.73
C SER A 66 4.28 12.22 -5.78
N SER A 67 5.09 12.07 -4.74
CA SER A 67 6.43 12.69 -4.71
C SER A 67 7.37 12.10 -5.75
N LEU A 68 7.10 10.88 -6.20
CA LEU A 68 7.91 10.19 -7.21
C LEU A 68 7.36 10.33 -8.63
N GLY A 69 6.33 11.14 -8.80
CA GLY A 69 5.78 11.43 -10.13
C GLY A 69 4.56 10.64 -10.54
N THR A 70 4.00 9.81 -9.64
CA THR A 70 2.75 9.09 -9.89
C THR A 70 1.62 9.75 -9.10
N PRO A 71 0.76 10.57 -9.75
CA PRO A 71 -0.32 11.25 -9.04
C PRO A 71 -1.18 10.25 -8.29
N SER A 72 -1.33 10.45 -7.00
CA SER A 72 -2.03 9.51 -6.13
C SER A 72 -2.80 10.24 -5.05
N VAL A 73 -3.96 9.69 -4.69
CA VAL A 73 -4.84 10.22 -3.67
C VAL A 73 -5.28 9.07 -2.77
N ALA A 74 -5.29 9.29 -1.46
CA ALA A 74 -5.76 8.29 -0.51
C ALA A 74 -7.22 8.54 -0.14
N PHE A 75 -8.01 7.46 -0.10
CA PHE A 75 -9.37 7.47 0.40
C PHE A 75 -9.55 6.38 1.44
N SER A 76 -10.37 6.65 2.46
CA SER A 76 -10.87 5.55 3.27
C SER A 76 -11.95 4.81 2.46
N ALA A 77 -12.16 3.52 2.76
CA ALA A 77 -13.23 2.78 2.11
C ALA A 77 -14.59 3.41 2.38
N ASN A 78 -14.76 4.00 3.57
CA ASN A 78 -15.99 4.70 3.91
C ASN A 78 -16.21 5.93 3.01
N ASP A 79 -15.16 6.68 2.69
CA ASP A 79 -15.26 7.84 1.81
C ASP A 79 -15.67 7.43 0.39
N LEU A 80 -15.20 6.26 -0.08
CA LEU A 80 -15.61 5.74 -1.37
C LEU A 80 -17.11 5.45 -1.42
N GLN A 81 -17.67 4.91 -0.34
CA GLN A 81 -19.10 4.63 -0.26
C GLN A 81 -19.94 5.91 -0.23
N HIS A 82 -19.37 7.00 0.25
CA HIS A 82 -20.07 8.27 0.45
C HIS A 82 -19.69 9.34 -0.59
N GLY A 83 -19.50 8.94 -1.82
CA GLY A 83 -19.26 9.85 -2.93
C GLY A 83 -17.87 9.78 -3.55
N GLY A 84 -16.91 9.15 -2.90
CA GLY A 84 -15.55 9.02 -3.43
C GLY A 84 -15.48 8.26 -4.75
N LEU A 85 -16.43 7.36 -5.00
CA LEU A 85 -16.49 6.60 -6.26
C LEU A 85 -16.61 7.54 -7.47
N GLY A 86 -17.21 8.71 -7.32
CA GLY A 86 -17.32 9.70 -8.38
C GLY A 86 -15.97 10.30 -8.79
N ALA A 87 -14.94 10.13 -7.98
CA ALA A 87 -13.60 10.62 -8.30
C ALA A 87 -12.84 9.67 -9.23
N ILE A 88 -13.34 8.46 -9.46
CA ILE A 88 -12.68 7.46 -10.28
C ILE A 88 -13.02 7.70 -11.76
N GLN A 89 -11.99 7.84 -12.59
CA GLN A 89 -12.15 8.00 -14.02
C GLN A 89 -11.85 6.68 -14.73
N LYS A 90 -12.88 6.12 -15.38
CA LYS A 90 -12.77 4.86 -16.09
C LYS A 90 -11.68 4.91 -17.15
N ASN A 91 -10.88 3.84 -17.24
CA ASN A 91 -9.80 3.67 -18.21
C ASN A 91 -8.62 4.64 -18.03
N GLN A 92 -8.60 5.43 -16.96
CA GLN A 92 -7.50 6.36 -16.69
C GLN A 92 -6.88 6.14 -15.32
N ASP A 93 -7.70 5.80 -14.33
CA ASP A 93 -7.27 5.64 -12.95
C ASP A 93 -7.07 4.17 -12.60
N VAL A 94 -6.26 3.94 -11.56
CA VAL A 94 -6.08 2.60 -10.98
C VAL A 94 -6.41 2.67 -9.48
N LEU A 95 -6.95 1.59 -8.97
CA LEU A 95 -7.30 1.45 -7.56
C LEU A 95 -6.32 0.51 -6.89
N LEU A 96 -5.66 0.98 -5.84
CA LEU A 96 -4.75 0.19 -5.01
C LEU A 96 -5.38 0.04 -3.63
N VAL A 97 -5.77 -1.18 -3.27
CA VAL A 97 -6.49 -1.45 -2.04
C VAL A 97 -5.61 -2.21 -1.07
N PHE A 98 -5.49 -1.69 0.16
CA PHE A 98 -4.82 -2.39 1.25
C PHE A 98 -5.84 -3.00 2.19
N SER A 99 -5.72 -4.29 2.44
CA SER A 99 -6.62 -5.04 3.31
C SER A 99 -5.84 -6.09 4.07
N VAL A 100 -6.15 -6.24 5.37
CA VAL A 100 -5.50 -7.27 6.20
C VAL A 100 -6.00 -8.66 5.80
N SER A 101 -7.29 -8.79 5.48
CA SER A 101 -7.92 -10.08 5.16
C SER A 101 -8.12 -10.32 3.68
N GLY A 102 -7.97 -9.29 2.85
CA GLY A 102 -8.29 -9.36 1.43
C GLY A 102 -9.77 -9.11 1.11
N GLU A 103 -10.53 -8.77 2.13
CA GLU A 103 -11.98 -8.49 1.98
C GLU A 103 -12.24 -7.01 1.69
#